data_9514e6e60bcd5b7a597f1367653afad9
#
_entry.id   9514e6e60bcd5b7a597f1367653afad9
#
_cell.length_a   1.000
_cell.length_b   1.000
_cell.length_c   1.000
_cell.angle_alpha   90.00
_cell.angle_beta   90.00
_cell.angle_gamma   90.00
#
_symmetry.space_group_name_H-M   'P 1'
#
loop_
_entity.id
_entity.type
_entity.pdbx_description
1 polymer ?
#
loop_
_entity_poly.entity_id
_entity_poly.type
_entity_poly.pdbx_seq_one_letter_code
_entity_poly.pdbx_strand_id
1 'polypeptide(L)'
;MRRELLAALVLTVLLFGSAYLAAGDGRAEEKRETEQAAEDGTVTLRVLDNGQVEDMTLEKYLQGVVRGEMPASFEMEALKAQAAAERTYVYYQLAAGRKERHPEADVCTDHTCCSA
;
A
#
# COMPACT_ATOMS: atom_id res chain seq x y z
N MET A 1 -12.07 -48.60 -20.42
CA MET A 1 -12.33 -48.19 -19.03
C MET A 1 -11.10 -47.64 -18.28
N ARG A 2 -9.95 -48.35 -18.26
CA ARG A 2 -8.76 -47.82 -17.54
C ARG A 2 -8.17 -46.53 -18.13
N ARG A 3 -8.20 -46.38 -19.45
CA ARG A 3 -7.65 -45.18 -20.13
C ARG A 3 -8.49 -43.92 -19.88
N GLU A 4 -9.80 -44.07 -19.82
CA GLU A 4 -10.74 -42.98 -19.56
C GLU A 4 -10.64 -42.49 -18.09
N LEU A 5 -10.47 -43.43 -17.16
CA LEU A 5 -10.25 -43.11 -15.74
C LEU A 5 -8.94 -42.37 -15.50
N LEU A 6 -7.87 -42.77 -16.21
CA LEU A 6 -6.57 -42.08 -16.13
C LEU A 6 -6.64 -40.69 -16.73
N ALA A 7 -7.35 -40.50 -17.85
CA ALA A 7 -7.53 -39.17 -18.46
C ALA A 7 -8.33 -38.26 -17.57
N ALA A 8 -9.40 -38.73 -16.92
CA ALA A 8 -10.19 -37.97 -15.96
C ALA A 8 -9.38 -37.57 -14.71
N LEU A 9 -8.51 -38.49 -14.23
CA LEU A 9 -7.66 -38.26 -13.06
C LEU A 9 -6.56 -37.21 -13.36
N VAL A 10 -5.97 -37.26 -14.55
CA VAL A 10 -5.00 -36.24 -14.99
C VAL A 10 -5.65 -34.89 -15.17
N LEU A 11 -6.88 -34.86 -15.73
CA LEU A 11 -7.61 -33.60 -15.91
C LEU A 11 -7.97 -32.96 -14.56
N THR A 12 -8.42 -33.75 -13.59
CA THR A 12 -8.69 -33.26 -12.23
C THR A 12 -7.44 -32.75 -11.54
N VAL A 13 -6.33 -33.42 -11.64
CA VAL A 13 -5.05 -32.97 -11.06
C VAL A 13 -4.57 -31.69 -11.72
N LEU A 14 -4.74 -31.52 -13.03
CA LEU A 14 -4.39 -30.26 -13.73
C LEU A 14 -5.31 -29.11 -13.34
N LEU A 15 -6.61 -29.34 -13.19
CA LEU A 15 -7.56 -28.30 -12.81
C LEU A 15 -7.40 -27.88 -11.33
N PHE A 16 -7.25 -28.83 -10.41
CA PHE A 16 -7.07 -28.53 -9.00
C PHE A 16 -5.63 -28.17 -8.63
N GLY A 17 -4.63 -28.69 -9.34
CA GLY A 17 -3.21 -28.33 -9.15
C GLY A 17 -2.92 -26.88 -9.51
N SER A 18 -3.56 -26.34 -10.55
CA SER A 18 -3.41 -24.92 -10.91
C SER A 18 -4.01 -24.00 -9.84
N ALA A 19 -5.14 -24.37 -9.23
CA ALA A 19 -5.73 -23.63 -8.13
C ALA A 19 -4.89 -23.68 -6.85
N TYR A 20 -4.20 -24.78 -6.61
CA TYR A 20 -3.31 -24.92 -5.44
C TYR A 20 -2.01 -24.10 -5.58
N LEU A 21 -1.49 -23.98 -6.80
CA LEU A 21 -0.32 -23.14 -7.10
C LEU A 21 -0.68 -21.64 -7.01
N ALA A 22 -1.89 -21.24 -7.41
CA ALA A 22 -2.36 -19.87 -7.27
C ALA A 22 -2.61 -19.47 -5.80
N ALA A 23 -2.98 -20.40 -4.92
CA ALA A 23 -3.18 -20.14 -3.49
C ALA A 23 -1.85 -19.93 -2.71
N GLY A 24 -0.71 -20.29 -3.30
CA GLY A 24 0.62 -20.05 -2.69
C GLY A 24 1.12 -18.61 -2.83
N ASP A 25 0.55 -17.85 -3.74
CA ASP A 25 1.03 -16.50 -4.08
C ASP A 25 0.63 -15.44 -3.03
N GLY A 26 -0.52 -15.61 -2.35
CA GLY A 26 -0.99 -14.67 -1.32
C GLY A 26 -0.06 -14.56 -0.11
N ARG A 27 0.69 -15.62 0.21
CA ARG A 27 1.64 -15.63 1.33
C ARG A 27 2.95 -14.88 1.02
N ALA A 28 3.34 -14.88 -0.25
CA ALA A 28 4.52 -14.14 -0.71
C ALA A 28 4.20 -12.64 -0.80
N GLU A 29 2.96 -12.30 -1.13
CA GLU A 29 2.46 -10.93 -1.19
C GLU A 29 2.34 -10.32 0.20
N GLU A 30 1.72 -11.01 1.15
CA GLU A 30 1.64 -10.62 2.56
C GLU A 30 3.04 -10.41 3.19
N LYS A 31 4.01 -11.26 2.85
CA LYS A 31 5.39 -11.10 3.32
C LYS A 31 6.08 -9.88 2.71
N ARG A 32 5.85 -9.60 1.42
CA ARG A 32 6.37 -8.40 0.76
C ARG A 32 5.77 -7.12 1.33
N GLU A 33 4.46 -7.10 1.58
CA GLU A 33 3.78 -5.97 2.21
C GLU A 33 4.32 -5.71 3.62
N THR A 34 4.60 -6.77 4.39
CA THR A 34 5.16 -6.65 5.75
C THR A 34 6.61 -6.16 5.72
N GLU A 35 7.43 -6.65 4.79
CA GLU A 35 8.81 -6.19 4.60
C GLU A 35 8.86 -4.73 4.12
N GLN A 36 7.98 -4.35 3.19
CA GLN A 36 7.87 -2.98 2.68
C GLN A 36 7.37 -1.99 3.74
N ALA A 37 6.42 -2.40 4.59
CA ALA A 37 5.97 -1.59 5.72
C ALA A 37 7.07 -1.36 6.76
N ALA A 38 7.96 -2.33 6.96
CA ALA A 38 9.12 -2.19 7.84
C ALA A 38 10.18 -1.24 7.25
N GLU A 39 10.33 -1.22 5.94
CA GLU A 39 11.26 -0.33 5.22
C GLU A 39 10.71 1.11 5.17
N ASP A 40 9.40 1.27 4.99
CA ASP A 40 8.71 2.57 4.99
C ASP A 40 8.81 3.31 6.34
N GLY A 41 8.92 2.60 7.44
CA GLY A 41 9.12 3.18 8.78
C GLY A 41 10.44 3.94 8.92
N THR A 42 11.39 3.71 8.01
CA THR A 42 12.69 4.41 7.99
C THR A 42 12.70 5.64 7.09
N VAL A 43 11.70 5.80 6.22
CA VAL A 43 11.62 6.95 5.31
C VAL A 43 11.18 8.19 6.08
N THR A 44 11.99 9.23 6.02
CA THR A 44 11.71 10.53 6.63
C THR A 44 11.26 11.51 5.54
N LEU A 45 10.17 12.21 5.80
CA LEU A 45 9.57 13.21 4.92
C LEU A 45 9.71 14.58 5.56
N ARG A 46 9.92 15.60 4.74
CA ARG A 46 9.72 16.99 5.12
C ARG A 46 8.28 17.36 4.83
N VAL A 47 7.52 17.61 5.88
CA VAL A 47 6.06 17.86 5.81
C VAL A 47 5.79 19.30 6.15
N LEU A 48 5.08 20.01 5.28
CA LEU A 48 4.56 21.34 5.60
C LEU A 48 3.24 21.17 6.33
N ASP A 49 3.23 21.51 7.61
CA ASP A 49 2.04 21.51 8.46
C ASP A 49 1.80 22.91 9.04
N ASN A 50 0.62 23.46 8.80
CA ASN A 50 0.23 24.79 9.30
C ASN A 50 1.29 25.90 9.09
N GLY A 51 1.99 25.85 7.96
CA GLY A 51 3.03 26.83 7.60
C GLY A 51 4.40 26.56 8.23
N GLN A 52 4.57 25.45 8.93
CA GLN A 52 5.85 25.01 9.48
C GLN A 52 6.32 23.73 8.80
N VAL A 53 7.61 23.61 8.55
CA VAL A 53 8.19 22.39 7.98
C VAL A 53 8.73 21.53 9.11
N GLU A 54 8.22 20.30 9.20
CA GLU A 54 8.64 19.31 10.18
C GLU A 54 9.16 18.05 9.48
N ASP A 55 10.18 17.43 10.07
CA ASP A 55 10.63 16.11 9.65
C ASP A 55 9.81 15.05 10.40
N MET A 56 9.17 14.16 9.66
CA MET A 56 8.44 13.03 10.25
C MET A 56 8.60 11.76 9.42
N THR A 57 8.39 10.61 10.05
CA THR A 57 8.43 9.33 9.35
C THR A 57 7.22 9.20 8.43
N LEU A 58 7.38 8.47 7.32
CA LEU A 58 6.29 8.15 6.40
C LEU A 58 5.11 7.53 7.15
N GLU A 59 5.38 6.60 8.07
CA GLU A 59 4.33 5.97 8.88
C GLU A 59 3.50 6.99 9.68
N LYS A 60 4.17 7.92 10.37
CA LYS A 60 3.49 8.96 11.14
C LYS A 60 2.65 9.88 10.24
N TYR A 61 3.18 10.23 9.07
CA TYR A 61 2.46 11.01 8.07
C TYR A 61 1.20 10.27 7.59
N LEU A 62 1.32 9.02 7.17
CA LEU A 62 0.20 8.19 6.69
C LEU A 62 -0.89 8.01 7.75
N GLN A 63 -0.52 7.81 9.03
CA GLN A 63 -1.49 7.75 10.12
C GLN A 63 -2.29 9.04 10.25
N GLY A 64 -1.64 10.18 10.06
CA GLY A 64 -2.28 11.50 10.08
C GLY A 64 -3.27 11.66 8.93
N VAL A 65 -2.85 11.33 7.71
CA VAL A 65 -3.68 11.44 6.50
C VAL A 65 -4.90 10.53 6.57
N VAL A 66 -4.72 9.24 6.84
CA VAL A 66 -5.83 8.28 6.96
C VAL A 66 -6.83 8.72 8.04
N ARG A 67 -6.35 9.21 9.18
CA ARG A 67 -7.21 9.71 10.25
C ARG A 67 -7.99 10.96 9.86
N GLY A 68 -7.41 11.80 9.02
CA GLY A 68 -8.06 13.02 8.50
C GLY A 68 -9.11 12.72 7.43
N GLU A 69 -8.92 11.67 6.62
CA GLU A 69 -9.78 11.37 5.48
C GLU A 69 -10.86 10.35 5.76
N MET A 70 -10.62 9.42 6.69
CA MET A 70 -11.54 8.33 6.97
C MET A 70 -11.92 8.25 8.45
N PRO A 71 -13.23 8.08 8.77
CA PRO A 71 -13.67 7.80 10.13
C PRO A 71 -13.03 6.51 10.68
N ALA A 72 -12.59 6.55 11.93
CA ALA A 72 -11.98 5.38 12.60
C ALA A 72 -12.95 4.18 12.74
N SER A 73 -14.25 4.41 12.51
CA SER A 73 -15.29 3.38 12.51
C SER A 73 -15.36 2.57 11.21
N PHE A 74 -14.58 2.93 10.20
CA PHE A 74 -14.54 2.17 8.96
C PHE A 74 -13.88 0.81 9.18
N GLU A 75 -14.25 -0.15 8.33
CA GLU A 75 -13.68 -1.49 8.35
C GLU A 75 -12.14 -1.43 8.19
N MET A 76 -11.44 -2.28 8.94
CA MET A 76 -9.97 -2.30 8.98
C MET A 76 -9.35 -2.42 7.58
N GLU A 77 -9.94 -3.25 6.71
CA GLU A 77 -9.45 -3.45 5.34
C GLU A 77 -9.61 -2.18 4.47
N ALA A 78 -10.64 -1.38 4.72
CA ALA A 78 -10.82 -0.10 4.06
C ALA A 78 -9.75 0.91 4.51
N LEU A 79 -9.44 0.97 5.81
CA LEU A 79 -8.37 1.81 6.35
C LEU A 79 -6.99 1.40 5.82
N LYS A 80 -6.71 0.10 5.70
CA LYS A 80 -5.49 -0.42 5.08
C LYS A 80 -5.39 -0.07 3.60
N ALA A 81 -6.49 -0.18 2.85
CA ALA A 81 -6.52 0.18 1.43
C ALA A 81 -6.24 1.68 1.24
N GLN A 82 -6.80 2.55 2.06
CA GLN A 82 -6.51 3.98 2.04
C GLN A 82 -5.04 4.25 2.35
N ALA A 83 -4.48 3.63 3.39
CA ALA A 83 -3.07 3.78 3.73
C ALA A 83 -2.13 3.34 2.59
N ALA A 84 -2.47 2.28 1.87
CA ALA A 84 -1.72 1.81 0.71
C ALA A 84 -1.80 2.80 -0.47
N ALA A 85 -2.97 3.39 -0.72
CA ALA A 85 -3.16 4.41 -1.75
C ALA A 85 -2.33 5.68 -1.43
N GLU A 86 -2.41 6.17 -0.21
CA GLU A 86 -1.65 7.33 0.25
C GLU A 86 -0.14 7.10 0.21
N ARG A 87 0.33 5.92 0.60
CA ARG A 87 1.74 5.53 0.46
C ARG A 87 2.20 5.64 -0.98
N THR A 88 1.43 5.07 -1.91
CA THR A 88 1.72 5.13 -3.34
C THR A 88 1.78 6.57 -3.83
N TYR A 89 0.86 7.40 -3.38
CA TYR A 89 0.84 8.82 -3.72
C TYR A 89 2.08 9.56 -3.20
N VAL A 90 2.50 9.31 -1.95
CA VAL A 90 3.72 9.91 -1.39
C VAL A 90 4.96 9.53 -2.22
N TYR A 91 5.12 8.26 -2.56
CA TYR A 91 6.25 7.86 -3.41
C TYR A 91 6.21 8.51 -4.79
N TYR A 92 5.02 8.64 -5.37
CA TYR A 92 4.87 9.38 -6.62
C TYR A 92 5.30 10.85 -6.47
N GLN A 93 4.92 11.53 -5.38
CA GLN A 93 5.33 12.91 -5.10
C GLN A 93 6.84 13.03 -4.90
N LEU A 94 7.46 12.10 -4.17
CA LEU A 94 8.91 12.08 -3.99
C LEU A 94 9.66 11.91 -5.32
N ALA A 95 9.15 11.06 -6.21
CA ALA A 95 9.73 10.85 -7.52
C ALA A 95 9.51 12.04 -8.48
N ALA A 96 8.36 12.72 -8.39
CA ALA A 96 8.03 13.89 -9.20
C ALA A 96 8.79 15.15 -8.76
N GLY A 97 9.28 15.17 -7.52
CA GLY A 97 9.92 16.34 -6.91
C GLY A 97 8.92 17.26 -6.19
N ARG A 98 9.47 18.26 -5.51
CA ARG A 98 8.69 19.19 -4.69
C ARG A 98 7.79 20.07 -5.54
N LYS A 99 6.58 20.33 -5.02
CA LYS A 99 5.63 21.19 -5.68
C LYS A 99 6.02 22.68 -5.55
N GLU A 100 5.71 23.48 -6.55
CA GLU A 100 5.92 24.94 -6.49
C GLU A 100 5.17 25.62 -5.32
N ARG A 101 4.06 25.01 -4.87
CA ARG A 101 3.27 25.52 -3.73
C ARG A 101 3.95 25.34 -2.38
N HIS A 102 4.89 24.41 -2.26
CA HIS A 102 5.70 24.17 -1.06
C HIS A 102 7.09 23.61 -1.42
N PRO A 103 7.94 24.46 -2.01
CA PRO A 103 9.27 24.02 -2.49
C PRO A 103 10.20 23.58 -1.35
N GLU A 104 9.88 23.94 -0.11
CA GLU A 104 10.63 23.59 1.10
C GLU A 104 10.28 22.22 1.68
N ALA A 105 9.16 21.61 1.24
CA ALA A 105 8.65 20.34 1.78
C ALA A 105 8.35 19.32 0.69
N ASP A 106 8.44 18.04 1.04
CA ASP A 106 8.15 16.92 0.14
C ASP A 106 6.64 16.76 -0.04
N VAL A 107 5.88 16.91 1.05
CA VAL A 107 4.41 16.86 1.10
C VAL A 107 3.88 17.90 2.07
N CYS A 108 2.57 18.12 2.06
CA CYS A 108 1.89 18.99 3.03
C CYS A 108 0.63 18.32 3.59
N THR A 109 0.08 18.90 4.66
CA THR A 109 -1.16 18.43 5.30
C THR A 109 -2.42 19.02 4.66
N ASP A 110 -2.30 19.88 3.66
CA ASP A 110 -3.43 20.44 2.94
C ASP A 110 -4.00 19.40 1.96
N HIS A 111 -5.21 18.91 2.26
CA HIS A 111 -5.94 17.93 1.46
C HIS A 111 -6.26 18.41 0.03
N THR A 112 -6.22 19.72 -0.24
CA THR A 112 -6.40 20.25 -1.61
C THR A 112 -5.10 20.27 -2.41
N CYS A 113 -3.99 19.94 -1.80
CA CYS A 113 -2.66 19.98 -2.38
C CYS A 113 -1.98 18.61 -2.42
N CYS A 114 -1.97 17.88 -1.30
CA CYS A 114 -1.20 16.65 -1.10
C CYS A 114 -2.05 15.49 -0.60
N SER A 115 -3.31 15.37 -1.00
CA SER A 115 -4.08 14.12 -0.86
C SER A 115 -4.27 13.46 -2.22
N ALA A 116 -4.50 12.13 -2.19
CA ALA A 116 -4.75 11.31 -3.36
C ALA A 116 -6.19 11.44 -3.84
#